data_523c8ab5aa5d9f28a7dfb1dc65fe6d3b
#
_entry.id   523c8ab5aa5d9f28a7dfb1dc65fe6d3b
#
_cell.length_a   1.000
_cell.length_b   1.000
_cell.length_c   1.000
_cell.angle_alpha   90.00
_cell.angle_beta   90.00
_cell.angle_gamma   90.00
#
_symmetry.space_group_name_H-M   'P 1'
#
loop_
_entity.id
_entity.type
_entity.pdbx_description
1 polymer ?
#
loop_
_entity_poly.entity_id
_entity_poly.type
_entity_poly.pdbx_seq_one_letter_code
_entity_poly.pdbx_strand_id
1 'polypeptide(L)'
;ADMVFVTAGMGGGTGTGAAPIVAETSREMGILTVAVVTKPFPFEGKRRTSQAEAGIDELKQCVDTLIVIPNEKLLQVVEKQTCLQDAFDMSDNVLKQGVQGISDLITIPGLVNLDFADVKTIMLDAGIAHIGTGRASGENRAQEAARQAIHSPLLETSIEGAGGVLINVTGGRDLGLLEINEAAELVQKSVDPEANIIFGAVIDEN
;
A
#
# COMPACT_ATOMS: atom_id res chain seq x y z
N ALA A 1 -16.38 -8.83 -11.78
CA ALA A 1 -15.50 -8.46 -10.66
C ALA A 1 -15.91 -7.08 -10.17
N ASP A 2 -15.85 -6.85 -8.88
CA ASP A 2 -16.21 -5.56 -8.26
C ASP A 2 -14.97 -4.68 -8.06
N MET A 3 -13.80 -5.30 -8.06
CA MET A 3 -12.49 -4.67 -7.90
C MET A 3 -11.43 -5.39 -8.76
N VAL A 4 -10.52 -4.63 -9.32
CA VAL A 4 -9.37 -5.12 -10.11
C VAL A 4 -8.09 -4.48 -9.57
N PHE A 5 -7.09 -5.30 -9.31
CA PHE A 5 -5.73 -4.86 -9.05
C PHE A 5 -4.87 -4.99 -10.30
N VAL A 6 -4.20 -3.92 -10.66
CA VAL A 6 -3.20 -3.89 -11.75
C VAL A 6 -1.83 -3.74 -11.11
N THR A 7 -0.96 -4.73 -11.27
CA THR A 7 0.39 -4.69 -10.69
C THR A 7 1.46 -4.83 -11.77
N ALA A 8 2.50 -4.01 -11.68
CA ALA A 8 3.63 -4.06 -12.60
C ALA A 8 4.89 -3.42 -12.03
N GLY A 9 6.06 -3.91 -12.46
CA GLY A 9 7.30 -3.16 -12.39
C GLY A 9 7.38 -2.20 -13.58
N MET A 10 7.37 -0.89 -13.30
CA MET A 10 7.40 0.13 -14.34
C MET A 10 8.81 0.36 -14.89
N GLY A 11 8.91 0.88 -16.12
CA GLY A 11 10.16 1.15 -16.81
C GLY A 11 10.58 0.10 -17.84
N GLY A 12 9.88 -1.04 -17.89
CA GLY A 12 10.00 -2.03 -18.96
C GLY A 12 9.02 -1.79 -20.10
N GLY A 13 8.99 -2.68 -21.09
CA GLY A 13 8.05 -2.59 -22.21
C GLY A 13 6.66 -3.07 -21.87
N THR A 14 6.53 -4.28 -21.32
CA THR A 14 5.26 -4.95 -21.08
C THR A 14 4.43 -4.26 -19.99
N GLY A 15 4.97 -4.15 -18.78
CA GLY A 15 4.24 -3.57 -17.66
C GLY A 15 3.87 -2.10 -17.90
N THR A 16 4.83 -1.30 -18.36
CA THR A 16 4.64 0.14 -18.61
C THR A 16 3.58 0.39 -19.67
N GLY A 17 3.56 -0.40 -20.76
CA GLY A 17 2.61 -0.19 -21.86
C GLY A 17 1.25 -0.85 -21.65
N ALA A 18 1.20 -2.01 -20.96
CA ALA A 18 -0.06 -2.74 -20.80
C ALA A 18 -0.88 -2.29 -19.59
N ALA A 19 -0.23 -1.87 -18.50
CA ALA A 19 -0.94 -1.53 -17.27
C ALA A 19 -1.97 -0.41 -17.45
N PRO A 20 -1.68 0.72 -18.15
CA PRO A 20 -2.67 1.77 -18.38
C PRO A 20 -3.87 1.26 -19.16
N ILE A 21 -3.66 0.46 -20.22
CA ILE A 21 -4.73 -0.05 -21.08
C ILE A 21 -5.66 -1.00 -20.31
N VAL A 22 -5.09 -1.91 -19.51
CA VAL A 22 -5.87 -2.82 -18.68
C VAL A 22 -6.67 -2.03 -17.63
N ALA A 23 -6.05 -1.03 -17.02
CA ALA A 23 -6.69 -0.19 -16.02
C ALA A 23 -7.85 0.63 -16.61
N GLU A 24 -7.64 1.28 -17.76
CA GLU A 24 -8.66 2.04 -18.48
C GLU A 24 -9.86 1.16 -18.81
N THR A 25 -9.61 -0.01 -19.41
CA THR A 25 -10.68 -0.97 -19.73
C THR A 25 -11.48 -1.39 -18.50
N SER A 26 -10.79 -1.65 -17.37
CA SER A 26 -11.44 -2.02 -16.11
C SER A 26 -12.32 -0.88 -15.58
N ARG A 27 -11.81 0.34 -15.61
CA ARG A 27 -12.54 1.53 -15.14
C ARG A 27 -13.74 1.87 -16.04
N GLU A 28 -13.62 1.72 -17.36
CA GLU A 28 -14.73 1.87 -18.30
C GLU A 28 -15.87 0.87 -18.04
N MET A 29 -15.55 -0.30 -17.52
CA MET A 29 -16.54 -1.30 -17.08
C MET A 29 -17.21 -0.96 -15.74
N GLY A 30 -16.86 0.16 -15.10
CA GLY A 30 -17.39 0.57 -13.80
C GLY A 30 -16.83 -0.22 -12.61
N ILE A 31 -15.67 -0.88 -12.78
CA ILE A 31 -15.00 -1.69 -11.77
C ILE A 31 -14.02 -0.80 -11.01
N LEU A 32 -14.01 -0.87 -9.66
CA LEU A 32 -13.01 -0.19 -8.85
C LEU A 32 -11.61 -0.68 -9.24
N THR A 33 -10.79 0.22 -9.76
CA THR A 33 -9.48 -0.12 -10.33
C THR A 33 -8.35 0.48 -9.50
N VAL A 34 -7.55 -0.38 -8.90
CA VAL A 34 -6.41 -0.01 -8.06
C VAL A 34 -5.12 -0.50 -8.71
N ALA A 35 -4.17 0.39 -8.93
CA ALA A 35 -2.84 0.00 -9.38
C ALA A 35 -1.83 0.04 -8.24
N VAL A 36 -0.99 -0.98 -8.18
CA VAL A 36 0.17 -1.07 -7.26
C VAL A 36 1.40 -1.36 -8.11
N VAL A 37 2.28 -0.40 -8.24
CA VAL A 37 3.42 -0.48 -9.16
C VAL A 37 4.72 -0.07 -8.48
N THR A 38 5.86 -0.58 -9.00
CA THR A 38 7.19 -0.18 -8.52
C THR A 38 7.89 0.73 -9.51
N LYS A 39 8.64 1.71 -8.98
CA LYS A 39 9.68 2.43 -9.74
C LYS A 39 10.97 1.61 -9.72
N PRO A 40 11.75 1.61 -10.82
CA PRO A 40 13.01 0.86 -10.88
C PRO A 40 14.03 1.36 -9.86
N PHE A 41 14.98 0.50 -9.53
CA PHE A 41 16.15 0.89 -8.74
C PHE A 41 17.03 1.87 -9.54
N PRO A 42 17.79 2.77 -8.86
CA PRO A 42 18.67 3.74 -9.54
C PRO A 42 19.73 3.10 -10.43
N PHE A 43 20.23 1.91 -10.06
CA PHE A 43 21.23 1.18 -10.85
C PHE A 43 20.69 0.63 -12.19
N GLU A 44 19.38 0.56 -12.36
CA GLU A 44 18.75 0.14 -13.63
C GLU A 44 18.83 1.21 -14.73
N GLY A 45 19.23 2.43 -14.37
CA GLY A 45 19.59 3.49 -15.28
C GLY A 45 18.49 4.52 -15.56
N LYS A 46 18.92 5.73 -15.89
CA LYS A 46 18.03 6.90 -16.09
C LYS A 46 16.95 6.69 -17.16
N ARG A 47 17.27 5.99 -18.24
CA ARG A 47 16.29 5.72 -19.32
C ARG A 47 15.10 4.92 -18.78
N ARG A 48 15.38 3.91 -17.95
CA ARG A 48 14.35 3.06 -17.34
C ARG A 48 13.51 3.83 -16.34
N THR A 49 14.13 4.69 -15.56
CA THR A 49 13.43 5.60 -14.62
C THR A 49 12.51 6.57 -15.36
N SER A 50 12.98 7.27 -16.40
CA SER A 50 12.13 8.20 -17.16
C SER A 50 10.98 7.49 -17.87
N GLN A 51 11.20 6.27 -18.37
CA GLN A 51 10.14 5.46 -18.97
C GLN A 51 9.10 5.02 -17.93
N ALA A 52 9.55 4.69 -16.70
CA ALA A 52 8.67 4.37 -15.60
C ALA A 52 7.80 5.57 -15.19
N GLU A 53 8.40 6.74 -15.05
CA GLU A 53 7.70 7.98 -14.71
C GLU A 53 6.61 8.32 -15.74
N ALA A 54 6.93 8.28 -17.02
CA ALA A 54 5.97 8.51 -18.09
C ALA A 54 4.79 7.53 -18.02
N GLY A 55 5.06 6.23 -17.82
CA GLY A 55 4.02 5.22 -17.71
C GLY A 55 3.18 5.34 -16.42
N ILE A 56 3.77 5.81 -15.32
CA ILE A 56 3.06 6.09 -14.08
C ILE A 56 2.11 7.29 -14.26
N ASP A 57 2.55 8.34 -14.94
CA ASP A 57 1.72 9.51 -15.24
C ASP A 57 0.52 9.15 -16.12
N GLU A 58 0.71 8.25 -17.08
CA GLU A 58 -0.39 7.71 -17.90
C GLU A 58 -1.32 6.83 -17.06
N LEU A 59 -0.78 5.90 -16.29
CA LEU A 59 -1.55 4.99 -15.45
C LEU A 59 -2.40 5.73 -14.40
N LYS A 60 -1.89 6.83 -13.85
CA LYS A 60 -2.60 7.67 -12.89
C LYS A 60 -3.94 8.20 -13.40
N GLN A 61 -4.06 8.42 -14.70
CA GLN A 61 -5.30 8.90 -15.33
C GLN A 61 -6.32 7.76 -15.56
N CYS A 62 -5.84 6.52 -15.55
CA CYS A 62 -6.61 5.33 -15.89
C CYS A 62 -7.11 4.54 -14.66
N VAL A 63 -6.75 4.93 -13.44
CA VAL A 63 -7.10 4.21 -12.20
C VAL A 63 -7.87 5.09 -11.23
N ASP A 64 -8.58 4.47 -10.29
CA ASP A 64 -9.20 5.16 -9.16
C ASP A 64 -8.18 5.47 -8.08
N THR A 65 -7.30 4.50 -7.79
CA THR A 65 -6.21 4.62 -6.81
C THR A 65 -4.92 4.09 -7.39
N LEU A 66 -3.85 4.84 -7.22
CA LEU A 66 -2.49 4.48 -7.63
C LEU A 66 -1.56 4.47 -6.43
N ILE A 67 -0.98 3.32 -6.13
CA ILE A 67 0.08 3.14 -5.14
C ILE A 67 1.40 2.94 -5.89
N VAL A 68 2.34 3.83 -5.67
CA VAL A 68 3.68 3.76 -6.26
C VAL A 68 4.70 3.41 -5.17
N ILE A 69 5.47 2.36 -5.40
CA ILE A 69 6.52 1.89 -4.50
C ILE A 69 7.88 2.26 -5.12
N PRO A 70 8.60 3.23 -4.54
CA PRO A 70 9.92 3.61 -5.04
C PRO A 70 10.98 2.62 -4.55
N ASN A 71 11.49 1.76 -5.45
CA ASN A 71 12.50 0.77 -5.08
C ASN A 71 13.77 1.40 -4.49
N GLU A 72 14.10 2.64 -4.83
CA GLU A 72 15.22 3.36 -4.21
C GLU A 72 15.06 3.51 -2.69
N LYS A 73 13.82 3.59 -2.19
CA LYS A 73 13.55 3.66 -0.74
C LYS A 73 13.84 2.33 -0.04
N LEU A 74 13.73 1.22 -0.75
CA LEU A 74 14.10 -0.09 -0.21
C LEU A 74 15.59 -0.16 0.11
N LEU A 75 16.44 0.57 -0.64
CA LEU A 75 17.89 0.64 -0.36
C LEU A 75 18.22 1.26 1.01
N GLN A 76 17.27 1.99 1.62
CA GLN A 76 17.47 2.58 2.95
C GLN A 76 17.23 1.58 4.09
N VAL A 77 16.54 0.47 3.81
CA VAL A 77 16.18 -0.56 4.80
C VAL A 77 16.94 -1.86 4.62
N VAL A 78 17.68 -2.02 3.51
CA VAL A 78 18.50 -3.21 3.26
C VAL A 78 19.84 -3.14 3.99
N GLU A 79 20.34 -4.30 4.39
CA GLU A 79 21.69 -4.43 4.95
C GLU A 79 22.75 -4.31 3.85
N LYS A 80 23.96 -3.87 4.22
CA LYS A 80 25.09 -3.70 3.27
C LYS A 80 25.47 -4.97 2.51
N GLN A 81 25.12 -6.13 3.03
CA GLN A 81 25.43 -7.44 2.44
C GLN A 81 24.27 -8.03 1.63
N THR A 82 23.15 -7.31 1.51
CA THR A 82 21.98 -7.76 0.73
C THR A 82 22.37 -7.97 -0.72
N CYS A 83 22.12 -9.17 -1.25
CA CYS A 83 22.41 -9.47 -2.65
C CYS A 83 21.33 -8.87 -3.59
N LEU A 84 21.65 -8.81 -4.88
CA LEU A 84 20.75 -8.25 -5.89
C LEU A 84 19.41 -9.01 -5.96
N GLN A 85 19.44 -10.32 -5.82
CA GLN A 85 18.24 -11.15 -5.81
C GLN A 85 17.33 -10.78 -4.63
N ASP A 86 17.91 -10.67 -3.44
CA ASP A 86 17.16 -10.30 -2.23
C ASP A 86 16.52 -8.92 -2.35
N ALA A 87 17.17 -7.97 -3.04
CA ALA A 87 16.61 -6.63 -3.28
C ALA A 87 15.36 -6.69 -4.18
N PHE A 88 15.37 -7.52 -5.24
CA PHE A 88 14.19 -7.74 -6.07
C PHE A 88 13.10 -8.51 -5.33
N ASP A 89 13.45 -9.54 -4.57
CA ASP A 89 12.49 -10.30 -3.76
C ASP A 89 11.82 -9.40 -2.71
N MET A 90 12.56 -8.44 -2.16
CA MET A 90 12.00 -7.42 -1.26
C MET A 90 10.99 -6.52 -1.99
N SER A 91 11.30 -6.07 -3.20
CA SER A 91 10.39 -5.27 -4.03
C SER A 91 9.09 -6.04 -4.33
N ASP A 92 9.21 -7.32 -4.70
CA ASP A 92 8.07 -8.19 -4.95
C ASP A 92 7.23 -8.42 -3.69
N ASN A 93 7.88 -8.58 -2.53
CA ASN A 93 7.20 -8.72 -1.26
C ASN A 93 6.41 -7.46 -0.87
N VAL A 94 6.94 -6.27 -1.13
CA VAL A 94 6.23 -5.01 -0.86
C VAL A 94 5.02 -4.85 -1.79
N LEU A 95 5.15 -5.18 -3.09
CA LEU A 95 4.01 -5.25 -4.01
C LEU A 95 2.93 -6.21 -3.50
N LYS A 96 3.34 -7.40 -3.10
CA LYS A 96 2.44 -8.41 -2.55
C LYS A 96 1.71 -7.89 -1.30
N GLN A 97 2.45 -7.28 -0.36
CA GLN A 97 1.87 -6.68 0.85
C GLN A 97 0.89 -5.55 0.50
N GLY A 98 1.19 -4.74 -0.52
CA GLY A 98 0.31 -3.69 -1.00
C GLY A 98 -1.03 -4.20 -1.48
N VAL A 99 -1.03 -5.27 -2.26
CA VAL A 99 -2.26 -5.91 -2.75
C VAL A 99 -2.97 -6.66 -1.64
N GLN A 100 -2.24 -7.48 -0.87
CA GLN A 100 -2.84 -8.27 0.21
C GLN A 100 -3.42 -7.40 1.32
N GLY A 101 -2.74 -6.32 1.72
CA GLY A 101 -3.23 -5.42 2.75
C GLY A 101 -4.63 -4.86 2.47
N ILE A 102 -4.97 -4.66 1.20
CA ILE A 102 -6.30 -4.21 0.78
C ILE A 102 -7.25 -5.41 0.59
N SER A 103 -6.78 -6.46 -0.10
CA SER A 103 -7.59 -7.65 -0.37
C SER A 103 -8.03 -8.37 0.89
N ASP A 104 -7.13 -8.51 1.86
CA ASP A 104 -7.40 -9.20 3.12
C ASP A 104 -8.48 -8.51 3.95
N LEU A 105 -8.53 -7.17 3.92
CA LEU A 105 -9.59 -6.40 4.56
C LEU A 105 -10.99 -6.77 4.04
N ILE A 106 -11.09 -7.19 2.79
CA ILE A 106 -12.36 -7.51 2.12
C ILE A 106 -12.68 -8.99 2.21
N THR A 107 -11.66 -9.85 2.10
CA THR A 107 -11.83 -11.30 1.90
C THR A 107 -11.68 -12.13 3.16
N ILE A 108 -10.91 -11.64 4.14
CA ILE A 108 -10.67 -12.38 5.39
C ILE A 108 -11.64 -11.91 6.46
N PRO A 109 -12.51 -12.79 7.00
CA PRO A 109 -13.35 -12.44 8.13
C PRO A 109 -12.47 -12.10 9.35
N GLY A 110 -12.52 -10.86 9.80
CA GLY A 110 -11.80 -10.35 10.95
C GLY A 110 -12.69 -10.19 12.18
N LEU A 111 -12.10 -9.71 13.29
CA LEU A 111 -12.85 -9.27 14.46
C LEU A 111 -13.67 -8.01 14.16
N VAL A 112 -13.14 -7.14 13.32
CA VAL A 112 -13.83 -5.99 12.76
C VAL A 112 -13.84 -6.19 11.25
N ASN A 113 -15.02 -6.50 10.71
CA ASN A 113 -15.19 -6.71 9.28
C ASN A 113 -15.40 -5.38 8.57
N LEU A 114 -14.67 -5.19 7.49
CA LEU A 114 -14.91 -4.09 6.57
C LEU A 114 -15.80 -4.56 5.42
N ASP A 115 -16.80 -3.74 5.10
CA ASP A 115 -17.60 -3.90 3.91
C ASP A 115 -16.82 -3.40 2.68
N PHE A 116 -17.00 -4.08 1.53
CA PHE A 116 -16.44 -3.61 0.26
C PHE A 116 -16.88 -2.17 -0.07
N ALA A 117 -18.08 -1.78 0.33
CA ALA A 117 -18.60 -0.43 0.14
C ALA A 117 -17.75 0.62 0.89
N ASP A 118 -17.25 0.30 2.08
CA ASP A 118 -16.39 1.19 2.86
C ASP A 118 -15.03 1.38 2.18
N VAL A 119 -14.42 0.28 1.74
CA VAL A 119 -13.15 0.31 0.99
C VAL A 119 -13.32 1.10 -0.31
N LYS A 120 -14.41 0.86 -1.03
CA LYS A 120 -14.73 1.58 -2.27
C LYS A 120 -14.87 3.08 -2.03
N THR A 121 -15.49 3.49 -0.92
CA THR A 121 -15.68 4.91 -0.59
C THR A 121 -14.35 5.66 -0.41
N ILE A 122 -13.32 5.00 0.15
CA ILE A 122 -11.99 5.61 0.30
C ILE A 122 -11.19 5.56 -1.00
N MET A 123 -11.33 4.49 -1.79
CA MET A 123 -10.43 4.23 -2.91
C MET A 123 -10.96 4.73 -4.27
N LEU A 124 -12.25 5.02 -4.39
CA LEU A 124 -12.83 5.53 -5.63
C LEU A 124 -12.33 6.97 -5.87
N ASP A 125 -11.74 7.20 -7.03
CA ASP A 125 -11.18 8.50 -7.45
C ASP A 125 -10.22 9.12 -6.42
N ALA A 126 -9.55 8.30 -5.61
CA ALA A 126 -8.64 8.76 -4.57
C ALA A 126 -7.31 9.31 -5.10
N GLY A 127 -6.95 8.95 -6.33
CA GLY A 127 -5.70 9.38 -6.95
C GLY A 127 -4.49 8.64 -6.39
N ILE A 128 -3.46 9.37 -5.92
CA ILE A 128 -2.24 8.77 -5.37
C ILE A 128 -2.49 8.35 -3.92
N ALA A 129 -2.19 7.11 -3.61
CA ALA A 129 -2.19 6.57 -2.26
C ALA A 129 -0.80 6.07 -1.86
N HIS A 130 -0.56 6.00 -0.57
CA HIS A 130 0.68 5.53 0.01
C HIS A 130 0.43 4.32 0.90
N ILE A 131 1.42 3.47 1.02
CA ILE A 131 1.37 2.31 1.91
C ILE A 131 2.52 2.39 2.93
N GLY A 132 2.18 2.19 4.18
CA GLY A 132 3.15 2.06 5.25
C GLY A 132 2.88 0.78 6.03
N THR A 133 3.93 0.06 6.38
CA THR A 133 3.86 -1.17 7.16
C THR A 133 4.74 -1.07 8.39
N GLY A 134 4.28 -1.65 9.48
CA GLY A 134 5.05 -1.76 10.71
C GLY A 134 4.81 -3.09 11.40
N ARG A 135 5.83 -3.65 12.00
CA ARG A 135 5.77 -4.90 12.73
C ARG A 135 6.54 -4.77 14.04
N ALA A 136 5.90 -5.15 15.14
CA ALA A 136 6.53 -5.14 16.44
C ALA A 136 6.03 -6.29 17.32
N SER A 137 6.76 -6.60 18.37
CA SER A 137 6.44 -7.63 19.34
C SER A 137 6.82 -7.14 20.75
N GLY A 138 6.27 -7.77 21.78
CA GLY A 138 6.54 -7.41 23.18
C GLY A 138 5.63 -6.31 23.71
N GLU A 139 6.13 -5.58 24.71
CA GLU A 139 5.40 -4.48 25.34
C GLU A 139 5.27 -3.28 24.40
N ASN A 140 4.10 -2.63 24.35
CA ASN A 140 3.79 -1.51 23.44
C ASN A 140 3.87 -1.84 21.93
N ARG A 141 3.76 -3.12 21.57
CA ARG A 141 3.90 -3.61 20.18
C ARG A 141 2.98 -2.88 19.19
N ALA A 142 1.75 -2.59 19.56
CA ALA A 142 0.79 -1.94 18.65
C ALA A 142 1.17 -0.49 18.36
N GLN A 143 1.58 0.27 19.37
CA GLN A 143 2.07 1.64 19.20
C GLN A 143 3.35 1.67 18.35
N GLU A 144 4.28 0.74 18.61
CA GLU A 144 5.55 0.69 17.88
C GLU A 144 5.32 0.30 16.41
N ALA A 145 4.45 -0.68 16.14
CA ALA A 145 4.08 -1.06 14.78
C ALA A 145 3.40 0.10 14.04
N ALA A 146 2.45 0.80 14.69
CA ALA A 146 1.80 1.98 14.11
C ALA A 146 2.81 3.09 13.81
N ARG A 147 3.75 3.35 14.72
CA ARG A 147 4.82 4.34 14.51
C ARG A 147 5.70 3.99 13.30
N GLN A 148 6.10 2.72 13.18
CA GLN A 148 6.86 2.25 12.03
C GLN A 148 6.08 2.39 10.73
N ALA A 149 4.78 2.11 10.72
CA ALA A 149 3.93 2.26 9.56
C ALA A 149 3.82 3.73 9.12
N ILE A 150 3.59 4.66 10.06
CA ILE A 150 3.48 6.11 9.81
C ILE A 150 4.80 6.70 9.28
N HIS A 151 5.94 6.20 9.76
CA HIS A 151 7.26 6.65 9.36
C HIS A 151 7.95 5.69 8.39
N SER A 152 7.18 4.83 7.72
CA SER A 152 7.74 3.89 6.75
C SER A 152 8.53 4.63 5.67
N PRO A 153 9.76 4.21 5.35
CA PRO A 153 10.53 4.80 4.26
C PRO A 153 9.87 4.61 2.88
N LEU A 154 8.89 3.71 2.78
CA LEU A 154 8.11 3.50 1.56
C LEU A 154 7.12 4.64 1.28
N LEU A 155 6.81 5.46 2.27
CA LEU A 155 6.03 6.67 2.08
C LEU A 155 6.88 7.72 1.34
N GLU A 156 6.42 8.17 0.19
CA GLU A 156 7.10 9.25 -0.55
C GLU A 156 6.87 10.61 0.11
N THR A 157 5.75 10.76 0.81
CA THR A 157 5.32 12.00 1.48
C THR A 157 4.87 11.71 2.91
N SER A 158 4.74 12.78 3.71
CA SER A 158 4.10 12.69 5.02
C SER A 158 2.64 12.26 4.87
N ILE A 159 2.12 11.50 5.83
CA ILE A 159 0.68 11.18 5.90
C ILE A 159 -0.17 12.36 6.40
N GLU A 160 0.46 13.47 6.81
CA GLU A 160 -0.21 14.70 7.17
C GLU A 160 -1.07 15.21 5.99
N GLY A 161 -2.35 15.45 6.27
CA GLY A 161 -3.29 15.87 5.21
C GLY A 161 -3.90 14.74 4.39
N ALA A 162 -3.65 13.48 4.74
CA ALA A 162 -4.37 12.36 4.13
C ALA A 162 -5.87 12.46 4.46
N GLY A 163 -6.72 12.52 3.44
CA GLY A 163 -8.17 12.61 3.59
C GLY A 163 -8.89 11.27 3.76
N GLY A 164 -8.21 10.16 3.47
CA GLY A 164 -8.71 8.81 3.65
C GLY A 164 -7.62 7.86 4.12
N VAL A 165 -7.92 7.01 5.08
CA VAL A 165 -6.96 6.06 5.65
C VAL A 165 -7.61 4.71 5.85
N LEU A 166 -6.95 3.67 5.35
CA LEU A 166 -7.27 2.28 5.65
C LEU A 166 -6.23 1.73 6.63
N ILE A 167 -6.68 1.29 7.79
CA ILE A 167 -5.82 0.67 8.80
C ILE A 167 -6.17 -0.80 8.90
N ASN A 168 -5.20 -1.65 8.66
CA ASN A 168 -5.31 -3.08 8.90
C ASN A 168 -4.35 -3.50 10.02
N VAL A 169 -4.88 -4.05 11.10
CA VAL A 169 -4.10 -4.59 12.22
C VAL A 169 -4.23 -6.09 12.22
N THR A 170 -3.10 -6.78 12.13
CA THR A 170 -3.03 -8.23 12.21
C THR A 170 -2.24 -8.64 13.46
N GLY A 171 -2.79 -9.54 14.26
CA GLY A 171 -2.12 -10.02 15.46
C GLY A 171 -2.66 -11.36 15.93
N GLY A 172 -2.06 -11.94 16.96
CA GLY A 172 -2.52 -13.18 17.58
C GLY A 172 -3.81 -12.99 18.38
N ARG A 173 -4.32 -14.07 18.96
CA ARG A 173 -5.52 -14.07 19.82
C ARG A 173 -5.37 -13.20 21.09
N ASP A 174 -4.16 -12.86 21.43
CA ASP A 174 -3.78 -12.00 22.55
C ASP A 174 -3.83 -10.50 22.23
N LEU A 175 -4.22 -10.13 21.01
CA LEU A 175 -4.35 -8.74 20.58
C LEU A 175 -5.46 -8.03 21.38
N GLY A 176 -5.05 -7.08 22.22
CA GLY A 176 -5.93 -6.39 23.15
C GLY A 176 -6.67 -5.20 22.52
N LEU A 177 -7.90 -4.95 22.98
CA LEU A 177 -8.69 -3.80 22.53
C LEU A 177 -7.97 -2.46 22.78
N LEU A 178 -7.29 -2.33 23.91
CA LEU A 178 -6.54 -1.11 24.25
C LEU A 178 -5.36 -0.89 23.30
N GLU A 179 -4.64 -1.97 22.94
CA GLU A 179 -3.54 -1.91 21.98
C GLU A 179 -4.01 -1.42 20.60
N ILE A 180 -5.15 -1.94 20.17
CA ILE A 180 -5.78 -1.53 18.90
C ILE A 180 -6.17 -0.04 18.93
N ASN A 181 -6.79 0.40 20.03
CA ASN A 181 -7.20 1.79 20.20
C ASN A 181 -6.00 2.74 20.21
N GLU A 182 -4.92 2.39 20.90
CA GLU A 182 -3.70 3.18 20.95
C GLU A 182 -3.03 3.32 19.57
N ALA A 183 -2.98 2.23 18.81
CA ALA A 183 -2.47 2.26 17.42
C ALA A 183 -3.33 3.16 16.54
N ALA A 184 -4.66 3.01 16.61
CA ALA A 184 -5.60 3.82 15.83
C ALA A 184 -5.51 5.31 16.19
N GLU A 185 -5.44 5.66 17.48
CA GLU A 185 -5.27 7.05 17.92
C GLU A 185 -3.97 7.68 17.41
N LEU A 186 -2.88 6.91 17.35
CA LEU A 186 -1.60 7.40 16.86
C LEU A 186 -1.67 7.74 15.37
N VAL A 187 -2.32 6.91 14.57
CA VAL A 187 -2.56 7.19 13.15
C VAL A 187 -3.48 8.40 13.00
N GLN A 188 -4.59 8.45 13.75
CA GLN A 188 -5.57 9.53 13.69
C GLN A 188 -4.98 10.90 14.01
N LYS A 189 -4.03 10.98 14.95
CA LYS A 189 -3.31 12.21 15.28
C LYS A 189 -2.32 12.67 14.20
N SER A 190 -1.99 11.78 13.27
CA SER A 190 -0.98 12.01 12.22
C SER A 190 -1.58 12.33 10.84
N VAL A 191 -2.89 12.29 10.70
CA VAL A 191 -3.63 12.56 9.45
C VAL A 191 -4.51 13.79 9.58
N ASP A 192 -5.22 14.15 8.51
CA ASP A 192 -6.19 15.26 8.56
C ASP A 192 -7.26 14.98 9.63
N PRO A 193 -7.64 15.96 10.48
CA PRO A 193 -8.71 15.80 11.48
C PRO A 193 -10.06 15.37 10.90
N GLU A 194 -10.35 15.70 9.65
CA GLU A 194 -11.58 15.32 8.94
C GLU A 194 -11.40 14.07 8.07
N ALA A 195 -10.24 13.36 8.20
CA ALA A 195 -9.97 12.15 7.42
C ALA A 195 -11.01 11.06 7.68
N ASN A 196 -11.43 10.40 6.60
CA ASN A 196 -12.22 9.19 6.70
C ASN A 196 -11.30 8.01 7.04
N ILE A 197 -11.39 7.50 8.27
CA ILE A 197 -10.54 6.39 8.76
C ILE A 197 -11.38 5.13 8.83
N ILE A 198 -10.96 4.12 8.09
CA ILE A 198 -11.53 2.78 8.11
C ILE A 198 -10.54 1.83 8.78
N PHE A 199 -11.04 1.08 9.75
CA PHE A 199 -10.23 0.20 10.57
C PHE A 199 -10.68 -1.25 10.43
N GLY A 200 -9.74 -2.15 10.14
CA GLY A 200 -9.91 -3.60 10.14
C GLY A 200 -8.96 -4.29 11.12
N ALA A 201 -9.42 -5.37 11.73
CA ALA A 201 -8.59 -6.19 12.60
C ALA A 201 -8.75 -7.67 12.26
N VAL A 202 -7.63 -8.31 11.96
CA VAL A 202 -7.55 -9.73 11.58
C VAL A 202 -6.74 -10.49 12.63
N ILE A 203 -7.22 -11.66 13.03
CA ILE A 203 -6.46 -12.57 13.89
C ILE A 203 -5.72 -13.57 12.99
N ASP A 204 -4.40 -13.60 13.11
CA ASP A 204 -3.53 -14.60 12.50
C ASP A 204 -2.87 -15.42 13.62
N GLU A 205 -2.99 -16.73 13.53
CA GLU A 205 -2.48 -17.67 14.54
C GLU A 205 -1.04 -18.16 14.25
N ASN A 206 -0.41 -17.68 13.15
CA ASN A 206 0.94 -18.10 12.72
C ASN A 206 2.05 -17.18 13.20
#